data_1eb4921fbc917bc7d633f4e4bfcb015a
#
_entry.id   1eb4921fbc917bc7d633f4e4bfcb015a
#
_cell.length_a   1.000
_cell.length_b   1.000
_cell.length_c   1.000
_cell.angle_alpha   90.00
_cell.angle_beta   90.00
_cell.angle_gamma   90.00
#
_symmetry.space_group_name_H-M   'P 1'
#
loop_
_entity.id
_entity.type
_entity.pdbx_description
1 polymer ?
#
loop_
_entity_poly.entity_id
_entity_poly.type
_entity_poly.pdbx_seq_one_letter_code
_entity_poly.pdbx_strand_id
1 'polypeptide(L)'
;KTVNIFFAPYKDENKLSSGIIAVIQDITEHVKLDNMRKEFVANVSHELKTPITSIIGYADTLADGEYDKETQDRFLNVISSEGNRMANLVSDLLTLSRYDTNRVVREITEFDLGELAKQCQLKLDIEAGKKNQKMECYVTADVPPVKADKNGIERVILNVLSNAIKYTKENGEIKIYVGFVYNDAYIKIIDNGIGIPEQDLGRVFERFYRVDKARSREMGGTGLGLAIAKEIIEQNNGSIDIKSIFGKGTEVVIRIPVEKTNKKEGE
;
A
#
# COMPACT_ATOMS: atom_id res chain seq x y z
N LYS A 1 -27.93 -1.67 -5.10
CA LYS A 1 -27.91 -2.79 -6.06
C LYS A 1 -28.22 -2.25 -7.45
N THR A 2 -27.42 -2.63 -8.43
CA THR A 2 -27.61 -2.30 -9.85
C THR A 2 -28.05 -3.56 -10.57
N VAL A 3 -29.19 -3.48 -11.26
CA VAL A 3 -29.73 -4.62 -12.00
C VAL A 3 -29.91 -4.26 -13.46
N ASN A 4 -29.67 -5.21 -14.33
CA ASN A 4 -30.01 -5.12 -15.73
C ASN A 4 -31.27 -5.97 -15.97
N ILE A 5 -32.28 -5.40 -16.66
CA ILE A 5 -33.56 -6.06 -16.89
C ILE A 5 -33.77 -6.14 -18.39
N PHE A 6 -33.90 -7.37 -18.90
CA PHE A 6 -34.23 -7.64 -20.29
C PHE A 6 -35.67 -8.14 -20.38
N PHE A 7 -36.42 -7.60 -21.33
CA PHE A 7 -37.78 -8.04 -21.61
C PHE A 7 -37.83 -8.69 -22.97
N ALA A 8 -38.41 -9.90 -23.05
CA ALA A 8 -38.67 -10.58 -24.30
C ALA A 8 -40.15 -10.96 -24.39
N PRO A 9 -40.83 -10.72 -25.54
CA PRO A 9 -42.21 -11.18 -25.73
C PRO A 9 -42.23 -12.72 -25.85
N TYR A 10 -43.17 -13.33 -25.16
CA TYR A 10 -43.43 -14.76 -25.25
C TYR A 10 -44.80 -14.99 -25.92
N LYS A 11 -44.89 -15.87 -26.90
CA LYS A 11 -46.13 -16.32 -27.50
C LYS A 11 -46.18 -17.85 -27.40
N ASP A 12 -47.31 -18.37 -26.92
CA ASP A 12 -47.58 -19.79 -26.92
C ASP A 12 -47.72 -20.32 -28.36
N GLU A 13 -47.37 -21.59 -28.59
CA GLU A 13 -47.44 -22.24 -29.93
C GLU A 13 -48.81 -22.15 -30.56
N ASN A 14 -49.88 -22.10 -29.75
CA ASN A 14 -51.25 -21.96 -30.18
C ASN A 14 -51.74 -20.53 -30.43
N LYS A 15 -50.84 -19.52 -30.26
CA LYS A 15 -51.11 -18.07 -30.40
C LYS A 15 -52.26 -17.52 -29.50
N LEU A 16 -52.70 -18.29 -28.51
CA LEU A 16 -53.84 -17.98 -27.66
C LEU A 16 -53.46 -17.17 -26.41
N SER A 17 -52.20 -17.19 -26.00
CA SER A 17 -51.71 -16.35 -24.91
C SER A 17 -50.40 -15.68 -25.32
N SER A 18 -50.23 -14.44 -24.90
CA SER A 18 -48.99 -13.70 -25.03
C SER A 18 -48.58 -13.16 -23.66
N GLY A 19 -47.29 -13.29 -23.35
CA GLY A 19 -46.72 -12.83 -22.11
C GLY A 19 -45.38 -12.14 -22.36
N ILE A 20 -44.78 -11.66 -21.27
CA ILE A 20 -43.46 -11.07 -21.29
C ILE A 20 -42.58 -11.90 -20.34
N ILE A 21 -41.45 -12.34 -20.83
CA ILE A 21 -40.38 -12.90 -20.01
C ILE A 21 -39.49 -11.75 -19.61
N ALA A 22 -39.29 -11.57 -18.30
CA ALA A 22 -38.34 -10.62 -17.76
C ALA A 22 -37.14 -11.38 -17.18
N VAL A 23 -35.94 -11.11 -17.66
CA VAL A 23 -34.68 -11.62 -17.11
C VAL A 23 -34.03 -10.48 -16.31
N ILE A 24 -33.84 -10.73 -15.01
CA ILE A 24 -33.24 -9.76 -14.09
C ILE A 24 -31.86 -10.30 -13.72
N GLN A 25 -30.82 -9.52 -14.06
CA GLN A 25 -29.44 -9.84 -13.75
C GLN A 25 -28.88 -8.82 -12.75
N ASP A 26 -28.39 -9.30 -11.61
CA ASP A 26 -27.65 -8.43 -10.69
C ASP A 26 -26.24 -8.19 -11.25
N ILE A 27 -25.96 -6.94 -11.62
CA ILE A 27 -24.68 -6.49 -12.18
C ILE A 27 -23.92 -5.57 -11.20
N THR A 28 -24.30 -5.57 -9.92
CA THR A 28 -23.74 -4.66 -8.92
C THR A 28 -22.23 -4.78 -8.82
N GLU A 29 -21.71 -6.01 -8.77
CA GLU A 29 -20.25 -6.22 -8.69
C GLU A 29 -19.53 -5.79 -9.96
N HIS A 30 -20.11 -6.09 -11.13
CA HIS A 30 -19.53 -5.71 -12.41
C HIS A 30 -19.40 -4.18 -12.55
N VAL A 31 -20.46 -3.45 -12.22
CA VAL A 31 -20.47 -1.98 -12.23
C VAL A 31 -19.48 -1.41 -11.20
N LYS A 32 -19.37 -2.04 -10.03
CA LYS A 32 -18.39 -1.66 -9.00
C LYS A 32 -16.94 -1.78 -9.51
N LEU A 33 -16.62 -2.92 -10.13
CA LEU A 33 -15.29 -3.18 -10.69
C LEU A 33 -14.97 -2.21 -11.83
N ASP A 34 -15.93 -1.93 -12.73
CA ASP A 34 -15.75 -0.99 -13.83
C ASP A 34 -15.51 0.45 -13.32
N ASN A 35 -16.28 0.87 -12.30
CA ASN A 35 -16.08 2.17 -11.67
C ASN A 35 -14.72 2.27 -10.97
N MET A 36 -14.30 1.23 -10.23
CA MET A 36 -12.97 1.20 -9.61
C MET A 36 -11.85 1.28 -10.66
N ARG A 37 -12.02 0.62 -11.81
CA ARG A 37 -11.05 0.68 -12.91
C ARG A 37 -10.98 2.08 -13.52
N LYS A 38 -12.12 2.74 -13.75
CA LYS A 38 -12.19 4.11 -14.27
C LYS A 38 -11.54 5.10 -13.30
N GLU A 39 -11.86 4.98 -12.01
CA GLU A 39 -11.29 5.81 -10.96
C GLU A 39 -9.77 5.60 -10.83
N PHE A 40 -9.29 4.36 -10.93
CA PHE A 40 -7.88 4.06 -10.94
C PHE A 40 -7.15 4.78 -12.09
N VAL A 41 -7.64 4.68 -13.33
CA VAL A 41 -7.04 5.34 -14.50
C VAL A 41 -7.03 6.86 -14.34
N ALA A 42 -8.13 7.45 -13.84
CA ALA A 42 -8.22 8.88 -13.58
C ALA A 42 -7.22 9.33 -12.51
N ASN A 43 -7.09 8.57 -11.42
CA ASN A 43 -6.14 8.86 -10.33
C ASN A 43 -4.68 8.75 -10.82
N VAL A 44 -4.33 7.71 -11.59
CA VAL A 44 -3.00 7.57 -12.21
C VAL A 44 -2.67 8.79 -13.08
N SER A 45 -3.60 9.16 -13.96
CA SER A 45 -3.41 10.31 -14.85
C SER A 45 -3.19 11.61 -14.08
N HIS A 46 -3.94 11.82 -13.01
CA HIS A 46 -3.83 13.00 -12.16
C HIS A 46 -2.51 13.03 -11.37
N GLU A 47 -2.14 11.88 -10.76
CA GLU A 47 -0.91 11.78 -9.94
C GLU A 47 0.38 11.84 -10.80
N LEU A 48 0.31 11.51 -12.10
CA LEU A 48 1.41 11.73 -13.05
C LEU A 48 1.44 13.16 -13.58
N LYS A 49 0.30 13.78 -13.86
CA LYS A 49 0.25 15.13 -14.45
C LYS A 49 0.84 16.19 -13.53
N THR A 50 0.59 16.12 -12.24
CA THR A 50 1.04 17.11 -11.25
C THR A 50 2.58 17.26 -11.23
N PRO A 51 3.38 16.18 -11.00
CA PRO A 51 4.83 16.28 -10.99
C PRO A 51 5.40 16.69 -12.36
N ILE A 52 4.81 16.22 -13.48
CA ILE A 52 5.23 16.63 -14.81
C ILE A 52 5.09 18.13 -14.99
N THR A 53 3.94 18.70 -14.60
CA THR A 53 3.70 20.16 -14.68
C THR A 53 4.70 20.94 -13.83
N SER A 54 5.03 20.45 -12.63
CA SER A 54 6.01 21.06 -11.75
C SER A 54 7.42 21.02 -12.36
N ILE A 55 7.85 19.86 -12.88
CA ILE A 55 9.16 19.71 -13.53
C ILE A 55 9.30 20.66 -14.72
N ILE A 56 8.29 20.70 -15.60
CA ILE A 56 8.29 21.58 -16.77
C ILE A 56 8.37 23.03 -16.32
N GLY A 57 7.52 23.47 -15.38
CA GLY A 57 7.49 24.84 -14.92
C GLY A 57 8.82 25.32 -14.31
N TYR A 58 9.47 24.49 -13.47
CA TYR A 58 10.78 24.84 -12.91
C TYR A 58 11.90 24.78 -13.95
N ALA A 59 11.83 23.87 -14.93
CA ALA A 59 12.78 23.78 -16.01
C ALA A 59 12.69 25.00 -16.94
N ASP A 60 11.46 25.41 -17.34
CA ASP A 60 11.22 26.61 -18.15
C ASP A 60 11.69 27.87 -17.41
N THR A 61 11.37 27.96 -16.09
CA THR A 61 11.83 29.07 -15.27
C THR A 61 13.35 29.17 -15.25
N LEU A 62 14.05 28.03 -15.11
CA LEU A 62 15.54 28.02 -15.17
C LEU A 62 16.09 28.39 -16.54
N ALA A 63 15.39 28.06 -17.62
CA ALA A 63 15.81 28.36 -18.99
C ALA A 63 15.61 29.82 -19.34
N ASP A 64 14.59 30.48 -18.80
CA ASP A 64 14.19 31.83 -19.17
C ASP A 64 14.84 32.93 -18.32
N GLY A 65 15.56 32.60 -17.24
CA GLY A 65 16.10 33.60 -16.30
C GLY A 65 17.52 33.31 -15.80
N GLU A 66 18.20 34.37 -15.40
CA GLU A 66 19.43 34.28 -14.62
C GLU A 66 19.08 34.30 -13.11
N TYR A 67 19.46 33.26 -12.40
CA TYR A 67 19.21 33.12 -10.97
C TYR A 67 20.52 32.95 -10.22
N ASP A 68 20.56 33.35 -8.95
CA ASP A 68 21.67 33.01 -8.07
C ASP A 68 21.74 31.47 -7.89
N LYS A 69 22.92 31.02 -7.46
CA LYS A 69 23.17 29.58 -7.31
C LYS A 69 22.24 28.91 -6.33
N GLU A 70 21.86 29.57 -5.24
CA GLU A 70 20.97 29.04 -4.23
C GLU A 70 19.56 28.79 -4.79
N THR A 71 19.04 29.73 -5.57
CA THR A 71 17.76 29.61 -6.26
C THR A 71 17.79 28.52 -7.35
N GLN A 72 18.89 28.44 -8.12
CA GLN A 72 19.07 27.35 -9.09
C GLN A 72 19.08 25.98 -8.42
N ASP A 73 19.87 25.82 -7.36
CA ASP A 73 19.96 24.56 -6.61
C ASP A 73 18.60 24.18 -6.02
N ARG A 74 17.82 25.14 -5.52
CA ARG A 74 16.45 24.90 -5.04
C ARG A 74 15.53 24.38 -6.15
N PHE A 75 15.55 24.98 -7.34
CA PHE A 75 14.71 24.54 -8.47
C PHE A 75 15.14 23.15 -8.98
N LEU A 76 16.42 22.88 -9.09
CA LEU A 76 16.96 21.58 -9.45
C LEU A 76 16.57 20.49 -8.43
N ASN A 77 16.59 20.82 -7.14
CA ASN A 77 16.15 19.91 -6.08
C ASN A 77 14.65 19.57 -6.22
N VAL A 78 13.80 20.53 -6.57
CA VAL A 78 12.37 20.27 -6.85
C VAL A 78 12.22 19.35 -8.04
N ILE A 79 12.90 19.63 -9.16
CA ILE A 79 12.86 18.78 -10.37
C ILE A 79 13.29 17.35 -10.03
N SER A 80 14.40 17.19 -9.30
CA SER A 80 14.92 15.88 -8.89
C SER A 80 13.94 15.13 -7.97
N SER A 81 13.36 15.83 -7.00
CA SER A 81 12.39 15.23 -6.05
C SER A 81 11.11 14.75 -6.74
N GLU A 82 10.56 15.55 -7.68
CA GLU A 82 9.39 15.18 -8.46
C GLU A 82 9.68 14.04 -9.45
N GLY A 83 10.89 14.03 -10.05
CA GLY A 83 11.35 12.92 -10.89
C GLY A 83 11.43 11.60 -10.11
N ASN A 84 12.02 11.62 -8.91
CA ASN A 84 12.08 10.45 -8.04
C ASN A 84 10.68 9.99 -7.58
N ARG A 85 9.78 10.92 -7.28
CA ARG A 85 8.40 10.62 -6.96
C ARG A 85 7.67 9.92 -8.11
N MET A 86 7.86 10.37 -9.35
CA MET A 86 7.30 9.71 -10.53
C MET A 86 7.86 8.29 -10.71
N ALA A 87 9.18 8.10 -10.55
CA ALA A 87 9.79 6.78 -10.63
C ALA A 87 9.21 5.81 -9.61
N ASN A 88 9.01 6.26 -8.37
CA ASN A 88 8.36 5.46 -7.32
C ASN A 88 6.91 5.14 -7.67
N LEU A 89 6.13 6.11 -8.16
CA LEU A 89 4.74 5.89 -8.59
C LEU A 89 4.65 4.85 -9.70
N VAL A 90 5.50 4.93 -10.73
CA VAL A 90 5.55 3.95 -11.82
C VAL A 90 5.92 2.56 -11.28
N SER A 91 6.91 2.46 -10.38
CA SER A 91 7.29 1.19 -9.74
C SER A 91 6.13 0.57 -8.94
N ASP A 92 5.38 1.40 -8.20
CA ASP A 92 4.21 0.97 -7.45
C ASP A 92 3.09 0.47 -8.37
N LEU A 93 2.82 1.18 -9.47
CA LEU A 93 1.83 0.78 -10.48
C LEU A 93 2.19 -0.54 -11.16
N LEU A 94 3.44 -0.71 -11.56
CA LEU A 94 3.93 -1.96 -12.15
C LEU A 94 3.81 -3.12 -11.16
N THR A 95 4.07 -2.86 -9.89
CA THR A 95 3.89 -3.87 -8.84
C THR A 95 2.42 -4.28 -8.72
N LEU A 96 1.49 -3.33 -8.55
CA LEU A 96 0.06 -3.63 -8.49
C LEU A 96 -0.42 -4.39 -9.73
N SER A 97 -0.01 -3.96 -10.93
CA SER A 97 -0.37 -4.63 -12.17
C SER A 97 0.09 -6.09 -12.23
N ARG A 98 1.29 -6.38 -11.70
CA ARG A 98 1.79 -7.77 -11.63
C ARG A 98 0.98 -8.61 -10.65
N TYR A 99 0.63 -8.05 -9.48
CA TYR A 99 -0.18 -8.73 -8.47
C TYR A 99 -1.62 -8.95 -8.95
N ASP A 100 -2.27 -7.97 -9.58
CA ASP A 100 -3.62 -8.07 -10.14
C ASP A 100 -3.75 -9.18 -11.21
N THR A 101 -2.69 -9.44 -11.95
CA THR A 101 -2.70 -10.44 -13.04
C THR A 101 -2.21 -11.82 -12.61
N ASN A 102 -1.93 -12.05 -11.32
CA ASN A 102 -1.29 -13.27 -10.82
C ASN A 102 0.00 -13.65 -11.58
N ARG A 103 0.67 -12.68 -12.20
CA ARG A 103 1.91 -12.89 -12.98
C ARG A 103 3.19 -12.68 -12.16
N VAL A 104 3.05 -12.52 -10.86
CA VAL A 104 4.22 -12.45 -9.98
C VAL A 104 4.81 -13.84 -9.87
N VAL A 105 6.01 -14.03 -10.39
CA VAL A 105 6.83 -15.18 -10.04
C VAL A 105 7.31 -14.93 -8.61
N ARG A 106 6.59 -15.49 -7.63
CA ARG A 106 6.94 -15.39 -6.23
C ARG A 106 8.09 -16.36 -5.97
N GLU A 107 9.17 -15.84 -5.45
CA GLU A 107 10.29 -16.67 -4.98
C GLU A 107 10.04 -17.01 -3.51
N ILE A 108 9.33 -18.11 -3.30
CA ILE A 108 9.02 -18.59 -1.95
C ILE A 108 10.28 -19.16 -1.33
N THR A 109 10.81 -18.51 -0.33
CA THR A 109 12.00 -18.93 0.42
C THR A 109 11.70 -19.00 1.91
N GLU A 110 12.50 -19.78 2.63
CA GLU A 110 12.48 -19.84 4.08
C GLU A 110 13.45 -18.81 4.65
N PHE A 111 13.00 -17.95 5.58
CA PHE A 111 13.83 -16.90 6.17
C PHE A 111 13.39 -16.54 7.59
N ASP A 112 14.31 -15.94 8.33
CA ASP A 112 14.07 -15.37 9.65
C ASP A 112 13.39 -14.00 9.52
N LEU A 113 12.17 -13.89 10.07
CA LEU A 113 11.36 -12.68 10.03
C LEU A 113 11.94 -11.56 10.91
N GLY A 114 12.55 -11.92 12.03
CA GLY A 114 13.20 -10.99 12.95
C GLY A 114 14.44 -10.34 12.33
N GLU A 115 15.24 -11.14 11.64
CA GLU A 115 16.42 -10.65 10.92
C GLU A 115 16.00 -9.73 9.75
N LEU A 116 14.97 -10.10 9.00
CA LEU A 116 14.42 -9.25 7.93
C LEU A 116 13.90 -7.91 8.47
N ALA A 117 13.19 -7.91 9.61
CA ALA A 117 12.71 -6.69 10.23
C ALA A 117 13.85 -5.77 10.68
N LYS A 118 14.92 -6.30 11.25
CA LYS A 118 16.12 -5.53 11.61
C LYS A 118 16.81 -4.93 10.38
N GLN A 119 16.93 -5.69 9.29
CA GLN A 119 17.47 -5.18 8.03
C GLN A 119 16.65 -4.02 7.47
N CYS A 120 15.31 -4.11 7.51
CA CYS A 120 14.42 -3.03 7.10
C CYS A 120 14.58 -1.80 8.02
N GLN A 121 14.70 -1.99 9.34
CA GLN A 121 14.98 -0.92 10.28
C GLN A 121 16.26 -0.18 9.90
N LEU A 122 17.38 -0.91 9.72
CA LEU A 122 18.68 -0.32 9.36
C LEU A 122 18.63 0.48 8.05
N LYS A 123 17.86 0.01 7.05
CA LYS A 123 17.69 0.74 5.77
C LYS A 123 17.03 2.10 5.94
N LEU A 124 16.15 2.27 6.93
CA LEU A 124 15.38 3.48 7.15
C LEU A 124 15.89 4.34 8.33
N ASP A 125 16.91 3.87 9.04
CA ASP A 125 17.43 4.55 10.24
C ASP A 125 17.96 5.96 9.93
N ILE A 126 18.60 6.14 8.77
CA ILE A 126 19.06 7.45 8.30
C ILE A 126 17.87 8.40 8.08
N GLU A 127 16.76 7.91 7.54
CA GLU A 127 15.56 8.71 7.28
C GLU A 127 14.87 9.11 8.60
N ALA A 128 14.74 8.18 9.53
CA ALA A 128 14.25 8.45 10.87
C ALA A 128 15.16 9.43 11.64
N GLY A 129 16.48 9.29 11.50
CA GLY A 129 17.49 10.17 12.12
C GLY A 129 17.39 11.62 11.66
N LYS A 130 16.97 11.92 10.42
CA LYS A 130 16.73 13.29 9.94
C LYS A 130 15.65 14.03 10.73
N LYS A 131 14.75 13.28 11.38
CA LYS A 131 13.69 13.81 12.25
C LYS A 131 13.97 13.55 13.73
N ASN A 132 15.18 13.12 14.11
CA ASN A 132 15.52 12.69 15.47
C ASN A 132 14.53 11.66 16.05
N GLN A 133 13.93 10.83 15.21
CA GLN A 133 13.01 9.81 15.65
C GLN A 133 13.75 8.60 16.19
N LYS A 134 13.24 8.01 17.27
CA LYS A 134 13.81 6.80 17.87
C LYS A 134 13.09 5.58 17.29
N MET A 135 13.84 4.68 16.65
CA MET A 135 13.30 3.45 16.07
C MET A 135 13.93 2.23 16.75
N GLU A 136 13.12 1.38 17.36
CA GLU A 136 13.57 0.22 18.11
C GLU A 136 12.90 -1.05 17.60
N CYS A 137 13.67 -2.14 17.47
CA CYS A 137 13.17 -3.45 17.04
C CYS A 137 13.39 -4.51 18.14
N TYR A 138 12.30 -5.14 18.54
CA TYR A 138 12.23 -6.17 19.56
C TYR A 138 11.80 -7.49 18.91
N VAL A 139 12.64 -8.49 18.99
CA VAL A 139 12.35 -9.82 18.45
C VAL A 139 12.26 -10.80 19.63
N THR A 140 11.18 -11.56 19.71
CA THR A 140 11.04 -12.63 20.72
C THR A 140 11.94 -13.82 20.38
N ALA A 141 12.34 -14.62 21.38
CA ALA A 141 13.36 -15.65 21.22
C ALA A 141 12.96 -16.81 20.29
N ASP A 142 11.66 -17.10 20.12
CA ASP A 142 11.19 -18.32 19.46
C ASP A 142 10.29 -18.01 18.26
N VAL A 143 10.77 -17.20 17.30
CA VAL A 143 10.04 -16.99 16.04
C VAL A 143 10.51 -18.03 15.04
N PRO A 144 9.65 -18.98 14.61
CA PRO A 144 10.03 -19.95 13.60
C PRO A 144 10.29 -19.25 12.25
N PRO A 145 11.18 -19.80 11.41
CA PRO A 145 11.34 -19.31 10.04
C PRO A 145 10.02 -19.31 9.29
N VAL A 146 9.79 -18.29 8.48
CA VAL A 146 8.60 -18.18 7.64
C VAL A 146 8.92 -18.57 6.20
N LYS A 147 7.96 -19.22 5.53
CA LYS A 147 8.08 -19.62 4.13
C LYS A 147 7.15 -18.74 3.29
N ALA A 148 7.73 -17.72 2.67
CA ALA A 148 6.99 -16.70 1.93
C ALA A 148 7.87 -16.05 0.85
N ASP A 149 7.29 -15.13 0.06
CA ASP A 149 8.06 -14.24 -0.81
C ASP A 149 8.82 -13.21 0.03
N LYS A 150 10.10 -13.49 0.31
CA LYS A 150 10.95 -12.63 1.14
C LYS A 150 11.00 -11.18 0.64
N ASN A 151 11.12 -10.99 -0.68
CA ASN A 151 11.20 -9.66 -1.28
C ASN A 151 9.86 -8.90 -1.15
N GLY A 152 8.76 -9.62 -1.31
CA GLY A 152 7.43 -9.08 -1.06
C GLY A 152 7.24 -8.66 0.40
N ILE A 153 7.60 -9.52 1.35
CA ILE A 153 7.49 -9.21 2.79
C ILE A 153 8.40 -8.04 3.18
N GLU A 154 9.62 -7.98 2.66
CA GLU A 154 10.51 -6.83 2.85
C GLU A 154 9.85 -5.53 2.40
N ARG A 155 9.25 -5.52 1.21
CA ARG A 155 8.52 -4.36 0.67
C ARG A 155 7.35 -3.94 1.56
N VAL A 156 6.61 -4.89 2.12
CA VAL A 156 5.52 -4.61 3.08
C VAL A 156 6.07 -3.89 4.31
N ILE A 157 7.14 -4.42 4.91
CA ILE A 157 7.76 -3.83 6.11
C ILE A 157 8.25 -2.41 5.80
N LEU A 158 8.95 -2.22 4.69
CA LEU A 158 9.45 -0.90 4.27
C LEU A 158 8.32 0.10 4.03
N ASN A 159 7.22 -0.32 3.40
CA ASN A 159 6.06 0.55 3.18
C ASN A 159 5.41 1.00 4.50
N VAL A 160 5.26 0.09 5.46
CA VAL A 160 4.66 0.42 6.76
C VAL A 160 5.61 1.28 7.60
N LEU A 161 6.91 0.96 7.64
CA LEU A 161 7.91 1.75 8.35
C LEU A 161 8.08 3.15 7.76
N SER A 162 8.12 3.28 6.44
CA SER A 162 8.18 4.58 5.76
C SER A 162 6.97 5.45 6.11
N ASN A 163 5.77 4.86 6.18
CA ASN A 163 4.58 5.57 6.66
C ASN A 163 4.73 5.98 8.13
N ALA A 164 5.21 5.10 9.01
CA ALA A 164 5.44 5.42 10.40
C ALA A 164 6.40 6.63 10.55
N ILE A 165 7.56 6.60 9.87
CA ILE A 165 8.54 7.71 9.86
C ILE A 165 7.90 9.00 9.34
N LYS A 166 7.13 8.90 8.26
CA LYS A 166 6.52 10.03 7.59
C LYS A 166 5.51 10.75 8.48
N TYR A 167 4.64 10.00 9.15
CA TYR A 167 3.54 10.54 9.93
C TYR A 167 3.85 10.72 11.42
N THR A 168 5.01 10.30 11.88
CA THR A 168 5.55 10.60 13.19
C THR A 168 6.23 11.96 13.18
N LYS A 169 6.02 12.74 14.24
CA LYS A 169 6.64 14.05 14.42
C LYS A 169 8.13 13.92 14.73
N GLU A 170 8.85 15.04 14.68
CA GLU A 170 10.22 15.12 15.18
C GLU A 170 10.29 14.67 16.65
N ASN A 171 11.39 13.99 17.00
CA ASN A 171 11.62 13.39 18.32
C ASN A 171 10.57 12.34 18.72
N GLY A 172 9.81 11.77 17.75
CA GLY A 172 8.85 10.73 18.03
C GLY A 172 9.47 9.33 18.12
N GLU A 173 8.63 8.34 18.41
CA GLU A 173 9.05 6.95 18.62
C GLU A 173 8.33 6.00 17.68
N ILE A 174 9.09 5.02 17.14
CA ILE A 174 8.60 3.92 16.31
C ILE A 174 9.12 2.62 16.92
N LYS A 175 8.22 1.70 17.22
CA LYS A 175 8.56 0.41 17.81
C LYS A 175 8.12 -0.73 16.91
N ILE A 176 9.05 -1.65 16.67
CA ILE A 176 8.84 -2.84 15.84
C ILE A 176 8.90 -4.04 16.77
N TYR A 177 7.85 -4.85 16.79
CA TYR A 177 7.80 -6.10 17.54
C TYR A 177 7.65 -7.25 16.57
N VAL A 178 8.53 -8.24 16.67
CA VAL A 178 8.45 -9.50 15.91
C VAL A 178 8.25 -10.63 16.89
N GLY A 179 7.28 -11.47 16.62
CA GLY A 179 6.95 -12.60 17.49
C GLY A 179 6.16 -13.67 16.76
N PHE A 180 5.74 -14.68 17.56
CA PHE A 180 4.96 -15.82 17.08
C PHE A 180 3.82 -16.08 18.03
N VAL A 181 2.59 -16.22 17.48
CA VAL A 181 1.39 -16.51 18.27
C VAL A 181 0.54 -17.53 17.53
N TYR A 182 0.21 -18.64 18.20
CA TYR A 182 -0.52 -19.79 17.64
C TYR A 182 0.22 -20.42 16.45
N ASN A 183 -0.14 -20.07 15.23
CA ASN A 183 0.46 -20.58 13.98
C ASN A 183 0.97 -19.46 13.09
N ASP A 184 0.98 -18.22 13.57
CA ASP A 184 1.36 -17.06 12.77
C ASP A 184 2.59 -16.38 13.36
N ALA A 185 3.59 -16.15 12.54
CA ALA A 185 4.61 -15.15 12.81
C ALA A 185 4.01 -13.76 12.55
N TYR A 186 4.33 -12.79 13.39
CA TYR A 186 3.80 -11.44 13.23
C TYR A 186 4.89 -10.38 13.31
N ILE A 187 4.65 -9.28 12.59
CA ILE A 187 5.35 -8.03 12.78
C ILE A 187 4.32 -6.99 13.20
N LYS A 188 4.58 -6.31 14.31
CA LYS A 188 3.77 -5.20 14.79
C LYS A 188 4.60 -3.93 14.82
N ILE A 189 4.16 -2.91 14.10
CA ILE A 189 4.80 -1.60 14.03
C ILE A 189 3.88 -0.59 14.69
N ILE A 190 4.41 0.12 15.69
CA ILE A 190 3.69 1.11 16.49
C ILE A 190 4.43 2.43 16.36
N ASP A 191 3.72 3.48 16.01
CA ASP A 191 4.19 4.86 16.05
C ASP A 191 3.37 5.72 17.00
N ASN A 192 3.96 6.79 17.51
CA ASN A 192 3.28 7.83 18.28
C ASN A 192 2.99 9.08 17.44
N GLY A 193 2.73 8.90 16.17
CA GLY A 193 2.47 9.94 15.19
C GLY A 193 1.10 10.60 15.32
N ILE A 194 0.67 11.22 14.22
CA ILE A 194 -0.60 11.95 14.16
C ILE A 194 -1.84 11.07 14.24
N GLY A 195 -1.68 9.76 14.03
CA GLY A 195 -2.79 8.81 13.94
C GLY A 195 -3.71 9.05 12.73
N ILE A 196 -4.76 8.23 12.65
CA ILE A 196 -5.73 8.21 11.56
C ILE A 196 -7.13 8.42 12.15
N PRO A 197 -7.96 9.33 11.59
CA PRO A 197 -9.35 9.47 12.00
C PRO A 197 -10.13 8.17 11.80
N GLU A 198 -11.05 7.85 12.70
CA GLU A 198 -11.82 6.61 12.69
C GLU A 198 -12.58 6.39 11.37
N GLN A 199 -13.16 7.46 10.82
CA GLN A 199 -13.88 7.44 9.53
C GLN A 199 -13.01 7.01 8.34
N ASP A 200 -11.69 7.17 8.43
CA ASP A 200 -10.74 6.90 7.35
C ASP A 200 -10.12 5.50 7.47
N LEU A 201 -10.17 4.86 8.65
CA LEU A 201 -9.54 3.56 8.91
C LEU A 201 -9.98 2.46 7.93
N GLY A 202 -11.27 2.41 7.58
CA GLY A 202 -11.79 1.43 6.63
C GLY A 202 -11.28 1.59 5.20
N ARG A 203 -10.67 2.75 4.89
CA ARG A 203 -10.29 3.14 3.53
C ARG A 203 -8.78 3.21 3.29
N VAL A 204 -7.96 3.12 4.33
CA VAL A 204 -6.49 3.32 4.21
C VAL A 204 -5.80 2.30 3.31
N PHE A 205 -6.44 1.17 3.03
CA PHE A 205 -5.97 0.15 2.09
C PHE A 205 -6.50 0.34 0.66
N GLU A 206 -7.40 1.33 0.43
CA GLU A 206 -7.85 1.66 -0.92
C GLU A 206 -6.71 2.29 -1.73
N ARG A 207 -6.65 2.00 -3.03
CA ARG A 207 -5.63 2.56 -3.93
C ARG A 207 -5.80 4.07 -4.06
N PHE A 208 -4.71 4.82 -3.97
CA PHE A 208 -4.66 6.30 -4.01
C PHE A 208 -5.38 7.01 -2.85
N TYR A 209 -5.86 6.25 -1.86
CA TYR A 209 -6.50 6.88 -0.71
C TYR A 209 -5.48 7.61 0.16
N ARG A 210 -5.86 8.80 0.63
CA ARG A 210 -5.09 9.63 1.55
C ARG A 210 -6.05 10.39 2.43
N VAL A 211 -5.80 10.38 3.74
CA VAL A 211 -6.58 11.12 4.74
C VAL A 211 -6.51 12.64 4.49
N ASP A 212 -5.32 13.15 4.19
CA ASP A 212 -5.06 14.53 3.81
C ASP A 212 -4.26 14.56 2.51
N LYS A 213 -4.93 14.96 1.41
CA LYS A 213 -4.32 14.99 0.07
C LYS A 213 -3.21 16.04 -0.04
N ALA A 214 -3.35 17.20 0.60
CA ALA A 214 -2.37 18.29 0.50
C ALA A 214 -1.09 17.92 1.24
N ARG A 215 -1.19 17.60 2.51
CA ARG A 215 -0.05 17.25 3.36
C ARG A 215 0.68 15.99 2.89
N SER A 216 -0.05 14.99 2.40
CA SER A 216 0.56 13.77 1.87
C SER A 216 1.32 13.99 0.58
N ARG A 217 0.96 14.99 -0.24
CA ARG A 217 1.71 15.36 -1.45
C ARG A 217 3.06 15.98 -1.12
N GLU A 218 3.09 16.92 -0.19
CA GLU A 218 4.33 17.53 0.29
C GLU A 218 5.31 16.49 0.83
N MET A 219 4.79 15.43 1.45
CA MET A 219 5.60 14.33 1.97
C MET A 219 5.86 13.20 0.93
N GLY A 220 5.56 13.39 -0.36
CA GLY A 220 5.90 12.44 -1.44
C GLY A 220 5.16 11.10 -1.47
N GLY A 221 4.00 10.98 -0.79
CA GLY A 221 3.24 9.73 -0.78
C GLY A 221 2.46 9.47 -2.06
N THR A 222 2.46 8.24 -2.56
CA THR A 222 1.67 7.81 -3.74
C THR A 222 0.23 7.43 -3.38
N GLY A 223 -0.04 7.07 -2.13
CA GLY A 223 -1.31 6.46 -1.70
C GLY A 223 -1.48 5.01 -2.15
N LEU A 224 -0.40 4.38 -2.62
CA LEU A 224 -0.40 2.98 -3.08
C LEU A 224 0.27 2.03 -2.10
N GLY A 225 1.14 2.51 -1.20
CA GLY A 225 1.99 1.68 -0.35
C GLY A 225 1.21 0.69 0.52
N LEU A 226 0.14 1.13 1.21
CA LEU A 226 -0.68 0.23 2.04
C LEU A 226 -1.54 -0.73 1.19
N ALA A 227 -2.04 -0.29 0.03
CA ALA A 227 -2.75 -1.15 -0.90
C ALA A 227 -1.83 -2.26 -1.43
N ILE A 228 -0.58 -1.94 -1.80
CA ILE A 228 0.45 -2.91 -2.19
C ILE A 228 0.78 -3.85 -1.03
N ALA A 229 0.93 -3.32 0.19
CA ALA A 229 1.23 -4.13 1.36
C ALA A 229 0.13 -5.17 1.62
N LYS A 230 -1.13 -4.77 1.52
CA LYS A 230 -2.28 -5.66 1.68
C LYS A 230 -2.28 -6.76 0.62
N GLU A 231 -2.12 -6.41 -0.66
CA GLU A 231 -2.10 -7.35 -1.77
C GLU A 231 -0.99 -8.40 -1.61
N ILE A 232 0.22 -7.97 -1.25
CA ILE A 232 1.36 -8.87 -1.03
C ILE A 232 1.07 -9.84 0.12
N ILE A 233 0.54 -9.33 1.23
CA ILE A 233 0.25 -10.16 2.42
C ILE A 233 -0.86 -11.16 2.14
N GLU A 234 -1.95 -10.76 1.48
CA GLU A 234 -3.04 -11.65 1.10
C GLU A 234 -2.56 -12.78 0.17
N GLN A 235 -1.67 -12.48 -0.78
CA GLN A 235 -1.08 -13.50 -1.65
C GLN A 235 -0.09 -14.43 -0.94
N ASN A 236 0.44 -14.05 0.21
CA ASN A 236 1.22 -14.93 1.09
C ASN A 236 0.34 -15.61 2.17
N ASN A 237 -0.99 -15.65 1.98
CA ASN A 237 -1.98 -16.22 2.90
C ASN A 237 -1.93 -15.59 4.31
N GLY A 238 -1.40 -14.39 4.42
CA GLY A 238 -1.31 -13.62 5.65
C GLY A 238 -2.46 -12.63 5.84
N SER A 239 -2.37 -11.83 6.89
CA SER A 239 -3.29 -10.72 7.15
C SER A 239 -2.54 -9.46 7.59
N ILE A 240 -3.10 -8.30 7.25
CA ILE A 240 -2.62 -7.00 7.70
C ILE A 240 -3.78 -6.22 8.31
N ASP A 241 -3.59 -5.77 9.55
CA ASP A 241 -4.58 -5.01 10.31
C ASP A 241 -3.99 -3.67 10.75
N ILE A 242 -4.84 -2.67 10.85
CA ILE A 242 -4.46 -1.34 11.32
C ILE A 242 -5.40 -0.87 12.42
N LYS A 243 -4.81 -0.35 13.50
CA LYS A 243 -5.52 0.34 14.58
C LYS A 243 -4.88 1.70 14.76
N SER A 244 -5.68 2.74 14.94
CA SER A 244 -5.16 4.07 15.15
C SER A 244 -6.10 4.91 15.98
N ILE A 245 -5.52 5.85 16.72
CA ILE A 245 -6.26 6.88 17.45
C ILE A 245 -5.70 8.21 17.00
N PHE A 246 -6.55 9.05 16.42
CA PHE A 246 -6.14 10.36 15.95
C PHE A 246 -5.52 11.18 17.10
N GLY A 247 -4.35 11.73 16.84
CA GLY A 247 -3.53 12.46 17.84
C GLY A 247 -2.66 11.58 18.74
N LYS A 248 -2.75 10.24 18.70
CA LYS A 248 -1.98 9.33 19.57
C LYS A 248 -1.01 8.41 18.82
N GLY A 249 -1.30 8.08 17.56
CA GLY A 249 -0.45 7.22 16.74
C GLY A 249 -1.18 6.06 16.10
N THR A 250 -0.41 5.17 15.47
CA THR A 250 -0.92 4.05 14.68
C THR A 250 -0.21 2.75 15.07
N GLU A 251 -0.95 1.66 15.07
CA GLU A 251 -0.46 0.29 15.20
C GLU A 251 -0.83 -0.48 13.91
N VAL A 252 0.16 -1.03 13.23
CA VAL A 252 -0.04 -1.94 12.10
C VAL A 252 0.47 -3.32 12.50
N VAL A 253 -0.36 -4.35 12.28
CA VAL A 253 -0.03 -5.75 12.58
C VAL A 253 -0.10 -6.56 11.29
N ILE A 254 1.01 -7.16 10.93
CA ILE A 254 1.17 -8.06 9.80
C ILE A 254 1.31 -9.49 10.35
N ARG A 255 0.53 -10.44 9.86
CA ARG A 255 0.62 -11.86 10.22
C ARG A 255 0.93 -12.69 9.00
N ILE A 256 1.83 -13.64 9.15
CA ILE A 256 2.25 -14.58 8.12
C ILE A 256 2.11 -15.98 8.71
N PRO A 257 1.30 -16.87 8.10
CA PRO A 257 1.16 -18.23 8.61
C PRO A 257 2.49 -18.99 8.50
N VAL A 258 2.83 -19.71 9.56
CA VAL A 258 3.97 -20.60 9.59
C VAL A 258 3.49 -22.03 9.32
N GLU A 259 3.97 -22.65 8.26
CA GLU A 259 3.71 -24.07 8.00
C GLU A 259 4.25 -24.88 9.18
N LYS A 260 3.39 -25.71 9.80
CA LYS A 260 3.88 -26.66 10.80
C LYS A 260 4.92 -27.56 10.14
N THR A 261 6.16 -27.41 10.51
CA THR A 261 7.18 -28.41 10.20
C THR A 261 6.69 -29.67 10.94
N ASN A 262 6.14 -30.64 10.21
CA ASN A 262 5.97 -31.98 10.74
C ASN A 262 7.38 -32.48 11.08
N LYS A 263 7.84 -32.23 12.32
CA LYS A 263 8.88 -33.06 12.89
C LYS A 263 8.30 -34.47 12.84
N LYS A 264 8.72 -35.29 11.87
CA LYS A 264 8.65 -36.71 11.98
C LYS A 264 9.36 -37.02 13.32
N GLU A 265 8.59 -37.33 14.34
CA GLU A 265 9.10 -38.13 15.45
C GLU A 265 9.54 -39.43 14.80
N GLY A 266 10.81 -39.51 14.50
CA GLY A 266 11.51 -40.69 14.04
C GLY A 266 12.15 -41.32 15.24
N GLU A 267 11.63 -42.48 15.57
CA GLU A 267 12.22 -43.67 16.17
C GLU A 267 13.51 -43.49 17.02
#